data_3e5513c596dcbb5c4a88145018f8f081
#
_entry.id   3e5513c596dcbb5c4a88145018f8f081
#
_cell.length_a   1.000
_cell.length_b   1.000
_cell.length_c   1.000
_cell.angle_alpha   90.00
_cell.angle_beta   90.00
_cell.angle_gamma   90.00
#
_symmetry.space_group_name_H-M   'P 1'
#
loop_
_entity.id
_entity.type
_entity.pdbx_description
1 polymer ?
#
loop_
_entity_poly.entity_id
_entity_poly.type
_entity_poly.pdbx_seq_one_letter_code
_entity_poly.pdbx_strand_id
1 'polypeptide(L)'
;MALFAVLAKKAPVGISSAEFAGLLASGFDYTRDLEDKGVIKHRWICVGANAGLNVYDVDSHEQLMSVLYGSPAGPHLDFDVYPLIDPTSFDPTAAGRG
;
A
#
# COMPACT_ATOMS: atom_id res chain seq x y z
N MET A 1 6.19 1.57 -15.30
CA MET A 1 6.50 1.06 -13.94
C MET A 1 6.58 2.24 -12.98
N ALA A 2 5.80 2.19 -11.92
CA ALA A 2 5.76 3.26 -10.93
C ALA A 2 5.72 2.65 -9.52
N LEU A 3 6.48 3.26 -8.60
CA LEU A 3 6.56 2.82 -7.22
C LEU A 3 5.71 3.71 -6.32
N PHE A 4 5.00 3.10 -5.39
CA PHE A 4 4.18 3.79 -4.40
C PHE A 4 4.37 3.15 -3.04
N ALA A 5 4.62 3.96 -2.01
CA ALA A 5 4.45 3.53 -0.64
C ALA A 5 3.00 3.79 -0.24
N VAL A 6 2.36 2.80 0.34
CA VAL A 6 0.97 2.92 0.78
C VAL A 6 0.89 2.55 2.26
N LEU A 7 0.45 3.50 3.07
CA LEU A 7 0.14 3.27 4.47
C LEU A 7 -1.35 2.96 4.56
N ALA A 8 -1.67 1.71 4.93
CA ALA A 8 -3.04 1.25 5.08
C ALA A 8 -3.42 1.24 6.56
N LYS A 9 -4.46 1.98 6.91
CA LYS A 9 -4.95 2.12 8.29
C LYS A 9 -6.39 1.68 8.36
N LYS A 10 -6.80 1.11 9.51
CA LYS A 10 -8.21 0.79 9.73
C LYS A 10 -9.03 2.08 9.69
N ALA A 11 -10.07 2.10 8.88
CA ALA A 11 -11.03 3.21 8.87
C ALA A 11 -11.75 3.29 10.23
N PRO A 12 -12.06 4.52 10.72
CA PRO A 12 -12.60 4.69 12.06
C PRO A 12 -14.01 4.12 12.27
N VAL A 13 -14.74 3.87 11.19
CA VAL A 13 -16.12 3.37 11.25
C VAL A 13 -16.30 2.21 10.29
N GLY A 14 -17.33 1.42 10.49
CA GLY A 14 -17.80 0.45 9.51
C GLY A 14 -17.96 -0.97 10.01
N ILE A 15 -17.03 -1.51 10.82
CA ILE A 15 -17.12 -2.89 11.32
C ILE A 15 -16.52 -3.02 12.71
N SER A 16 -16.89 -4.10 13.40
CA SER A 16 -16.33 -4.43 14.70
C SER A 16 -14.86 -4.84 14.58
N SER A 17 -14.13 -4.78 15.69
CA SER A 17 -12.72 -5.22 15.72
C SER A 17 -12.58 -6.70 15.39
N ALA A 18 -13.51 -7.54 15.81
CA ALA A 18 -13.49 -8.97 15.53
C ALA A 18 -13.70 -9.26 14.03
N GLU A 19 -14.66 -8.58 13.39
CA GLU A 19 -14.89 -8.70 11.96
C GLU A 19 -13.70 -8.19 11.16
N PHE A 20 -13.12 -7.07 11.57
CA PHE A 20 -11.95 -6.50 10.93
C PHE A 20 -10.75 -7.45 11.00
N ALA A 21 -10.53 -8.11 12.15
CA ALA A 21 -9.44 -9.07 12.31
C ALA A 21 -9.55 -10.23 11.29
N GLY A 22 -10.76 -10.73 11.04
CA GLY A 22 -11.00 -11.77 10.04
C GLY A 22 -10.69 -11.28 8.63
N LEU A 23 -11.12 -10.07 8.28
CA LEU A 23 -10.83 -9.47 6.99
C LEU A 23 -9.34 -9.17 6.82
N LEU A 24 -8.67 -8.78 7.90
CA LEU A 24 -7.24 -8.50 7.89
C LEU A 24 -6.44 -9.76 7.59
N ALA A 25 -6.82 -10.91 8.15
CA ALA A 25 -6.17 -12.18 7.85
C ALA A 25 -6.28 -12.51 6.34
N SER A 26 -7.46 -12.33 5.77
CA SER A 26 -7.66 -12.50 4.31
C SER A 26 -6.86 -11.48 3.51
N GLY A 27 -6.76 -10.25 4.02
CA GLY A 27 -5.96 -9.20 3.40
C GLY A 27 -4.47 -9.52 3.38
N PHE A 28 -3.95 -10.15 4.42
CA PHE A 28 -2.56 -10.60 4.45
C PHE A 28 -2.29 -11.69 3.40
N ASP A 29 -3.21 -12.61 3.20
CA ASP A 29 -3.08 -13.62 2.15
C ASP A 29 -3.10 -12.96 0.77
N TYR A 30 -3.98 -11.98 0.57
CA TYR A 30 -4.09 -11.22 -0.67
C TYR A 30 -2.78 -10.48 -0.99
N THR A 31 -2.20 -9.79 -0.02
CA THR A 31 -0.94 -9.04 -0.23
C THR A 31 0.26 -9.95 -0.39
N ARG A 32 0.26 -11.13 0.26
CA ARG A 32 1.30 -12.13 0.03
C ARG A 32 1.30 -12.62 -1.41
N ASP A 33 0.12 -12.87 -1.97
CA ASP A 33 -0.02 -13.26 -3.37
C ASP A 33 0.51 -12.17 -4.31
N LEU A 34 0.22 -10.91 -4.03
CA LEU A 34 0.74 -9.78 -4.80
C LEU A 34 2.26 -9.66 -4.68
N GLU A 35 2.82 -9.96 -3.51
CA GLU A 35 4.27 -9.98 -3.33
C GLU A 35 4.91 -11.09 -4.16
N ASP A 36 4.32 -12.28 -4.16
CA ASP A 36 4.80 -13.40 -4.98
C ASP A 36 4.76 -13.08 -6.48
N LYS A 37 3.80 -12.28 -6.91
CA LYS A 37 3.66 -11.84 -8.30
C LYS A 37 4.53 -10.62 -8.66
N GLY A 38 5.23 -10.04 -7.70
CA GLY A 38 6.08 -8.87 -7.91
C GLY A 38 5.34 -7.54 -7.96
N VAL A 39 4.05 -7.50 -7.67
CA VAL A 39 3.26 -6.25 -7.59
C VAL A 39 3.58 -5.51 -6.30
N ILE A 40 3.80 -6.24 -5.21
CA ILE A 40 4.29 -5.68 -3.95
C ILE A 40 5.76 -6.03 -3.81
N LYS A 41 6.61 -5.02 -3.56
CA LYS A 41 8.04 -5.19 -3.36
C LYS A 41 8.40 -5.41 -1.91
N HIS A 42 7.70 -4.76 -1.00
CA HIS A 42 7.95 -4.85 0.44
C HIS A 42 6.64 -4.74 1.19
N ARG A 43 6.55 -5.50 2.29
CA ARG A 43 5.40 -5.48 3.19
C ARG A 43 5.90 -5.36 4.62
N TRP A 44 5.36 -4.39 5.37
CA TRP A 44 5.69 -4.21 6.79
C TRP A 44 4.43 -3.93 7.60
N ILE A 45 4.47 -4.31 8.87
CA ILE A 45 3.46 -3.91 9.86
C ILE A 45 4.07 -2.82 10.71
N CYS A 46 3.32 -1.73 10.92
CA CYS A 46 3.77 -0.63 11.77
C CYS A 46 3.60 -1.02 13.23
N VAL A 47 4.71 -1.13 13.96
CA VAL A 47 4.68 -1.49 15.38
C VAL A 47 4.02 -0.36 16.17
N GLY A 48 3.06 -0.71 17.02
CA GLY A 48 2.35 0.25 17.85
C GLY A 48 1.21 0.99 17.15
N ALA A 49 0.88 0.61 15.91
CA ALA A 49 -0.22 1.20 15.16
C ALA A 49 -1.02 0.10 14.46
N ASN A 50 -2.31 0.35 14.22
CA ASN A 50 -3.15 -0.54 13.42
C ASN A 50 -2.98 -0.20 11.94
N ALA A 51 -1.77 -0.38 11.44
CA ALA A 51 -1.40 0.04 10.10
C ALA A 51 -0.38 -0.91 9.48
N GLY A 52 -0.44 -1.03 8.15
CA GLY A 52 0.56 -1.72 7.35
C GLY A 52 1.16 -0.78 6.32
N LEU A 53 2.44 -0.93 6.05
CA LEU A 53 3.14 -0.16 5.03
C LEU A 53 3.61 -1.12 3.93
N ASN A 54 3.13 -0.91 2.72
CA ASN A 54 3.50 -1.73 1.57
C ASN A 54 4.07 -0.85 0.45
N VAL A 55 5.03 -1.39 -0.29
CA VAL A 55 5.57 -0.73 -1.48
C VAL A 55 5.09 -1.50 -2.70
N TYR A 56 4.36 -0.80 -3.57
CA TYR A 56 3.78 -1.34 -4.80
C TYR A 56 4.58 -0.92 -6.01
N ASP A 57 4.70 -1.85 -6.96
CA ASP A 57 5.23 -1.59 -8.29
C ASP A 57 4.11 -1.88 -9.29
N VAL A 58 3.54 -0.83 -9.85
CA VAL A 58 2.38 -0.89 -10.76
C VAL A 58 2.62 -0.04 -12.00
N ASP A 59 1.81 -0.26 -13.03
CA ASP A 59 1.97 0.44 -14.31
C ASP A 59 1.22 1.76 -14.35
N SER A 60 0.20 1.93 -13.50
CA SER A 60 -0.65 3.12 -13.52
C SER A 60 -1.30 3.37 -12.16
N HIS A 61 -1.83 4.58 -11.98
CA HIS A 61 -2.63 4.92 -10.81
C HIS A 61 -3.90 4.07 -10.75
N GLU A 62 -4.50 3.80 -11.90
CA GLU A 62 -5.72 2.98 -12.01
C GLU A 62 -5.45 1.56 -11.55
N GLN A 63 -4.30 0.99 -11.90
CA GLN A 63 -3.90 -0.34 -11.44
C GLN A 63 -3.73 -0.34 -9.93
N LEU A 64 -3.08 0.69 -9.35
CA LEU A 64 -2.92 0.80 -7.91
C LEU A 64 -4.28 0.83 -7.20
N MET A 65 -5.21 1.63 -7.70
CA MET A 65 -6.57 1.71 -7.16
C MET A 65 -7.24 0.34 -7.17
N SER A 66 -7.17 -0.37 -8.30
CA SER A 66 -7.76 -1.69 -8.44
C SER A 66 -7.17 -2.69 -7.45
N VAL A 67 -5.86 -2.64 -7.25
CA VAL A 67 -5.15 -3.53 -6.33
C VAL A 67 -5.54 -3.23 -4.88
N LEU A 68 -5.59 -1.97 -4.49
CA LEU A 68 -5.93 -1.58 -3.11
C LEU A 68 -7.37 -1.97 -2.75
N TYR A 69 -8.32 -1.68 -3.63
CA TYR A 69 -9.73 -1.97 -3.38
C TYR A 69 -10.13 -3.41 -3.74
N GLY A 70 -9.24 -4.17 -4.37
CA GLY A 70 -9.44 -5.60 -4.60
C GLY A 70 -9.19 -6.46 -3.36
N SER A 71 -8.55 -5.91 -2.33
CA SER A 71 -8.35 -6.61 -1.07
C SER A 71 -9.67 -6.81 -0.32
N PRO A 72 -9.88 -7.95 0.35
CA PRO A 72 -11.06 -8.14 1.21
C PRO A 72 -11.22 -7.07 2.28
N ALA A 73 -10.11 -6.54 2.80
CA ALA A 73 -10.12 -5.49 3.81
C ALA A 73 -10.20 -4.08 3.21
N GLY A 74 -9.98 -3.94 1.88
CA GLY A 74 -9.86 -2.64 1.21
C GLY A 74 -10.97 -1.65 1.52
N PRO A 75 -12.26 -2.03 1.46
CA PRO A 75 -13.36 -1.11 1.76
C PRO A 75 -13.38 -0.60 3.21
N HIS A 76 -12.64 -1.24 4.11
CA HIS A 76 -12.58 -0.89 5.53
C HIS A 76 -11.25 -0.24 5.93
N LEU A 77 -10.43 0.15 4.94
CA LEU A 77 -9.13 0.77 5.15
C LEU A 77 -9.10 2.19 4.60
N ASP A 78 -8.33 3.05 5.26
CA ASP A 78 -7.90 4.33 4.71
C ASP A 78 -6.47 4.17 4.20
N PHE A 79 -6.19 4.75 3.05
CA PHE A 79 -4.89 4.66 2.41
C PHE A 79 -4.24 6.03 2.29
N ASP A 80 -3.00 6.14 2.77
CA ASP A 80 -2.13 7.27 2.46
C ASP A 80 -1.14 6.79 1.40
N VAL A 81 -1.10 7.43 0.25
CA VAL A 81 -0.33 7.01 -0.91
C VAL A 81 0.79 8.00 -1.20
N TYR A 82 2.01 7.50 -1.30
CA TYR A 82 3.20 8.31 -1.55
C TYR A 82 3.90 7.80 -2.80
N PRO A 83 3.90 8.57 -3.91
CA PRO A 83 4.70 8.22 -5.08
C PRO A 83 6.19 8.26 -4.74
N LEU A 84 6.93 7.29 -5.26
CA LEU A 84 8.36 7.14 -4.95
C LEU A 84 9.18 7.14 -6.24
N ILE A 85 10.41 7.66 -6.14
CA ILE A 85 11.41 7.46 -7.16
C ILE A 85 12.70 6.96 -6.51
N ASP A 86 13.53 6.29 -7.29
CA ASP A 86 14.87 5.93 -6.86
C ASP A 86 15.71 7.22 -6.80
N PRO A 87 16.43 7.50 -5.68
CA PRO A 87 17.25 8.72 -5.60
C PRO A 87 18.30 8.84 -6.70
N THR A 88 18.76 7.72 -7.25
CA THR A 88 19.75 7.73 -8.32
C THR A 88 19.19 8.23 -9.65
N SER A 89 17.86 8.26 -9.80
CA SER A 89 17.19 8.76 -11.01
C SER A 89 16.91 10.27 -10.95
N PHE A 90 17.28 10.94 -9.85
CA PHE A 90 17.00 12.34 -9.63
C PHE A 90 18.30 13.14 -9.49
N ASP A 91 18.42 14.24 -10.23
CA ASP A 91 19.55 15.17 -10.13
C ASP A 91 19.11 16.41 -9.33
N PRO A 92 19.49 16.52 -8.04
CA PRO A 92 19.11 17.68 -7.22
C PRO A 92 19.71 18.99 -7.71
N THR A 93 20.87 18.95 -8.37
CA THR A 93 21.49 20.18 -8.90
C THR A 93 20.72 20.71 -10.10
N ALA A 94 20.20 19.84 -10.95
CA ALA A 94 19.35 20.24 -12.08
C ALA A 94 18.01 20.79 -11.56
N ALA A 95 17.42 20.17 -10.54
CA ALA A 95 16.16 20.61 -9.94
C ALA A 95 16.30 21.99 -9.28
N GLY A 96 17.46 22.26 -8.66
CA GLY A 96 17.73 23.55 -8.01
C GLY A 96 17.91 24.74 -8.95
N ARG A 97 17.99 24.49 -10.26
CA ARG A 97 18.14 25.52 -11.29
C ARG A 97 16.80 26.02 -11.84
N GLY A 98 15.76 25.29 -11.57
CA GLY A 98 14.41 25.56 -12.09
C GLY A 98 13.67 26.70 -11.40
#